data_b714b67c76839822bda95af9bc15cb50
#
_entry.id   b714b67c76839822bda95af9bc15cb50
#
_cell.length_a   1.000
_cell.length_b   1.000
_cell.length_c   1.000
_cell.angle_alpha   90.00
_cell.angle_beta   90.00
_cell.angle_gamma   90.00
#
_symmetry.space_group_name_H-M   'P 1'
#
loop_
_entity.id
_entity.type
_entity.pdbx_description
1 polymer ?
#
loop_
_entity_poly.entity_id
_entity_poly.type
_entity_poly.pdbx_seq_one_letter_code
_entity_poly.pdbx_strand_id
1 'polypeptide(L)'
;MFDQSQSIGALQYRLRQLGLLGVPEDERKVLWRTTKFEFYTDVGKIRIKKQPHGYERRTCVTGGSDTTSGNGVAHQGAFLYAVSQEEVDFSRSYSLLGFDFKNRFFKEITAVSFLKGMWCYDNKEKLRWVPLPGMYLKTGAYKNAKPEILPNYPKDHLDACLTHASAVANTWAHYTLPPILRAFVWRFAGKTSIEDPLDEHKIRAGKIHSLPEQRTLEQTAERYGTDVETVLELEALIRLRPFPSFLDHRLLHMMRDRDYG
;
A
#
# COMPACT_ATOMS: atom_id res chain seq x y z
N MET A 1 -9.28 5.95 9.80
CA MET A 1 -8.61 4.62 9.82
C MET A 1 -9.68 3.54 9.71
N PHE A 2 -9.79 2.90 8.53
CA PHE A 2 -10.87 1.94 8.22
C PHE A 2 -10.91 0.77 9.20
N ASP A 3 -9.74 0.17 9.52
CA ASP A 3 -9.68 -0.97 10.45
C ASP A 3 -10.29 -0.69 11.82
N GLN A 4 -10.05 0.50 12.36
CA GLN A 4 -10.52 0.88 13.69
C GLN A 4 -11.99 1.32 13.71
N SER A 5 -12.58 1.64 12.55
CA SER A 5 -13.98 2.04 12.44
C SER A 5 -14.93 0.86 12.26
N GLN A 6 -14.42 -0.36 12.02
CA GLN A 6 -15.27 -1.53 11.83
C GLN A 6 -16.05 -1.86 13.11
N SER A 7 -17.38 -1.87 12.97
CA SER A 7 -18.28 -2.28 14.04
C SER A 7 -18.27 -3.80 14.25
N ILE A 8 -18.80 -4.26 15.38
CA ILE A 8 -19.00 -5.71 15.63
C ILE A 8 -19.80 -6.35 14.51
N GLY A 9 -20.84 -5.66 14.01
CA GLY A 9 -21.66 -6.15 12.89
C GLY A 9 -20.87 -6.33 11.61
N ALA A 10 -19.95 -5.39 11.28
CA ALA A 10 -19.07 -5.51 10.12
C ALA A 10 -18.12 -6.72 10.25
N LEU A 11 -17.57 -6.95 11.45
CA LEU A 11 -16.72 -8.10 11.71
C LEU A 11 -17.48 -9.42 11.63
N GLN A 12 -18.71 -9.48 12.14
CA GLN A 12 -19.58 -10.66 12.03
C GLN A 12 -19.97 -10.95 10.58
N TYR A 13 -20.33 -9.90 9.82
CA TYR A 13 -20.61 -10.00 8.39
C TYR A 13 -19.41 -10.61 7.64
N ARG A 14 -18.22 -10.09 7.89
CA ARG A 14 -16.97 -10.59 7.30
C ARG A 14 -16.77 -12.09 7.57
N LEU A 15 -16.94 -12.55 8.82
CA LEU A 15 -16.80 -13.96 9.17
C LEU A 15 -17.85 -14.83 8.48
N ARG A 16 -19.09 -14.32 8.31
CA ARG A 16 -20.12 -15.01 7.55
C ARG A 16 -19.74 -15.17 6.09
N GLN A 17 -19.21 -14.10 5.45
CA GLN A 17 -18.75 -14.16 4.06
C GLN A 17 -17.60 -15.17 3.88
N LEU A 18 -16.63 -15.20 4.80
CA LEU A 18 -15.55 -16.19 4.79
C LEU A 18 -16.10 -17.63 4.86
N GLY A 19 -17.17 -17.84 5.65
CA GLY A 19 -17.87 -19.14 5.69
C GLY A 19 -18.50 -19.52 4.34
N LEU A 20 -19.09 -18.56 3.64
CA LEU A 20 -19.65 -18.79 2.29
C LEU A 20 -18.56 -19.07 1.25
N LEU A 21 -17.34 -18.58 1.48
CA LEU A 21 -16.15 -18.86 0.67
C LEU A 21 -15.46 -20.20 1.05
N GLY A 22 -16.02 -20.96 1.99
CA GLY A 22 -15.51 -22.28 2.37
C GLY A 22 -14.49 -22.29 3.51
N VAL A 23 -14.26 -21.14 4.18
CA VAL A 23 -13.37 -21.11 5.36
C VAL A 23 -14.01 -21.88 6.51
N PRO A 24 -13.34 -22.90 7.10
CA PRO A 24 -13.86 -23.71 8.19
C PRO A 24 -14.28 -22.89 9.41
N GLU A 25 -15.24 -23.41 10.18
CA GLU A 25 -15.79 -22.71 11.35
C GLU A 25 -14.77 -22.49 12.46
N ASP A 26 -13.90 -23.45 12.69
CA ASP A 26 -12.82 -23.35 13.69
C ASP A 26 -11.81 -22.25 13.33
N GLU A 27 -11.42 -22.14 12.06
CA GLU A 27 -10.58 -21.04 11.57
C GLU A 27 -11.28 -19.69 11.74
N ARG A 28 -12.57 -19.60 11.42
CA ARG A 28 -13.38 -18.40 11.64
C ARG A 28 -13.49 -18.02 13.13
N LYS A 29 -13.57 -19.02 14.03
CA LYS A 29 -13.51 -18.79 15.47
C LYS A 29 -12.16 -18.24 15.92
N VAL A 30 -11.06 -18.71 15.34
CA VAL A 30 -9.72 -18.13 15.58
C VAL A 30 -9.69 -16.67 15.14
N LEU A 31 -10.12 -16.37 13.92
CA LEU A 31 -10.20 -15.00 13.41
C LEU A 31 -11.07 -14.10 14.30
N TRP A 32 -12.20 -14.61 14.79
CA TRP A 32 -13.05 -13.87 15.74
C TRP A 32 -12.33 -13.56 17.05
N ARG A 33 -11.53 -14.47 17.57
CA ARG A 33 -10.74 -14.25 18.79
C ARG A 33 -9.70 -13.18 18.58
N THR A 34 -9.06 -13.11 17.41
CA THR A 34 -8.04 -12.10 17.10
C THR A 34 -8.60 -10.67 17.01
N THR A 35 -9.91 -10.48 16.89
CA THR A 35 -10.53 -9.14 16.94
C THR A 35 -10.57 -8.54 18.36
N LYS A 36 -10.31 -9.35 19.38
CA LYS A 36 -10.17 -8.93 20.79
C LYS A 36 -8.69 -9.02 21.14
N PHE A 37 -8.01 -7.90 21.31
CA PHE A 37 -6.59 -7.87 21.58
C PHE A 37 -6.25 -6.90 22.70
N GLU A 38 -5.14 -7.16 23.35
CA GLU A 38 -4.52 -6.30 24.34
C GLU A 38 -3.22 -5.76 23.74
N PHE A 39 -2.98 -4.45 23.92
CA PHE A 39 -1.71 -3.86 23.52
C PHE A 39 -0.69 -3.99 24.64
N TYR A 40 0.52 -4.37 24.28
CA TYR A 40 1.70 -4.27 25.12
C TYR A 40 2.58 -3.18 24.56
N THR A 41 3.06 -2.29 25.43
CA THR A 41 4.05 -1.28 25.09
C THR A 41 5.29 -1.51 25.95
N ASP A 42 6.39 -0.88 25.61
CA ASP A 42 7.62 -0.92 26.41
C ASP A 42 7.43 -0.40 27.85
N VAL A 43 6.31 0.29 28.12
CA VAL A 43 5.93 0.84 29.43
C VAL A 43 4.87 -0.01 30.15
N GLY A 44 4.36 -1.08 29.56
CA GLY A 44 3.39 -1.99 30.17
C GLY A 44 2.19 -2.33 29.30
N LYS A 45 1.24 -3.06 29.90
CA LYS A 45 0.03 -3.54 29.25
C LYS A 45 -1.05 -2.47 29.21
N ILE A 46 -1.46 -2.04 28.01
CA ILE A 46 -2.62 -1.17 27.85
C ILE A 46 -3.86 -2.04 27.68
N ARG A 47 -4.71 -2.09 28.69
CA ARG A 47 -6.04 -2.70 28.58
C ARG A 47 -7.01 -1.70 27.95
N ILE A 48 -7.68 -2.10 26.88
CA ILE A 48 -8.84 -1.35 26.39
C ILE A 48 -9.93 -1.47 27.45
N LYS A 49 -10.22 -0.37 28.17
CA LYS A 49 -11.27 -0.35 29.19
C LYS A 49 -12.58 -0.82 28.58
N LYS A 50 -13.29 -1.73 29.25
CA LYS A 50 -14.67 -2.08 28.89
C LYS A 50 -15.49 -0.80 28.83
N GLN A 51 -16.28 -0.67 27.77
CA GLN A 51 -17.27 0.43 27.73
C GLN A 51 -18.28 0.29 28.88
N PRO A 52 -18.86 1.37 29.40
CA PRO A 52 -19.75 1.38 30.56
C PRO A 52 -20.93 0.40 30.50
N HIS A 53 -21.30 -0.06 29.32
CA HIS A 53 -22.46 -0.94 29.09
C HIS A 53 -22.09 -2.42 28.83
N GLY A 54 -20.91 -2.86 29.20
CA GLY A 54 -20.54 -4.28 29.11
C GLY A 54 -20.24 -4.82 27.70
N TYR A 55 -20.27 -3.99 26.67
CA TYR A 55 -19.93 -4.38 25.32
C TYR A 55 -18.41 -4.55 25.15
N GLU A 56 -17.99 -5.72 24.71
CA GLU A 56 -16.61 -5.92 24.31
C GLU A 56 -16.29 -5.08 23.08
N ARG A 57 -15.28 -4.22 23.18
CA ARG A 57 -14.78 -3.51 22.00
C ARG A 57 -13.95 -4.46 21.16
N ARG A 58 -14.40 -4.71 19.95
CA ARG A 58 -13.69 -5.48 18.95
C ARG A 58 -13.37 -4.58 17.77
N THR A 59 -12.23 -4.80 17.14
CA THR A 59 -11.81 -4.06 15.96
C THR A 59 -10.93 -4.94 15.09
N CYS A 60 -10.76 -4.56 13.83
CA CYS A 60 -9.79 -5.20 12.95
C CYS A 60 -8.38 -4.77 13.35
N VAL A 61 -7.47 -5.74 13.49
CA VAL A 61 -6.06 -5.46 13.80
C VAL A 61 -5.34 -5.11 12.51
N THR A 62 -4.81 -3.89 12.43
CA THR A 62 -3.97 -3.47 11.30
C THR A 62 -2.72 -4.35 11.23
N GLY A 63 -2.46 -4.96 10.07
CA GLY A 63 -1.33 -5.88 9.89
C GLY A 63 -1.63 -7.35 10.24
N GLY A 64 -2.87 -7.67 10.64
CA GLY A 64 -3.31 -9.07 10.74
C GLY A 64 -3.31 -9.77 9.38
N SER A 65 -3.11 -11.09 9.36
CA SER A 65 -3.02 -11.88 8.13
C SER A 65 -4.21 -11.75 7.19
N ASP A 66 -5.37 -11.43 7.73
CA ASP A 66 -6.64 -11.28 7.02
C ASP A 66 -7.09 -9.82 6.83
N THR A 67 -6.28 -8.83 7.25
CA THR A 67 -6.66 -7.41 7.23
C THR A 67 -7.08 -6.96 5.82
N THR A 68 -6.29 -7.27 4.80
CA THR A 68 -6.58 -6.83 3.43
C THR A 68 -7.84 -7.49 2.87
N SER A 69 -7.95 -8.82 2.98
CA SER A 69 -9.11 -9.57 2.48
C SER A 69 -10.38 -9.23 3.28
N GLY A 70 -10.26 -9.14 4.59
CA GLY A 70 -11.37 -8.81 5.47
C GLY A 70 -11.89 -7.38 5.26
N ASN A 71 -11.02 -6.41 5.04
CA ASN A 71 -11.42 -5.05 4.69
C ASN A 71 -12.09 -5.01 3.31
N GLY A 72 -11.58 -5.77 2.33
CA GLY A 72 -12.19 -5.91 1.02
C GLY A 72 -13.62 -6.46 1.10
N VAL A 73 -13.83 -7.52 1.88
CA VAL A 73 -15.18 -8.12 2.09
C VAL A 73 -16.12 -7.14 2.78
N ALA A 74 -15.67 -6.43 3.82
CA ALA A 74 -16.49 -5.44 4.52
C ALA A 74 -16.87 -4.28 3.59
N HIS A 75 -15.92 -3.81 2.80
CA HIS A 75 -16.16 -2.74 1.83
C HIS A 75 -17.11 -3.18 0.71
N GLN A 76 -16.95 -4.40 0.19
CA GLN A 76 -17.86 -4.96 -0.79
C GLN A 76 -19.29 -5.05 -0.25
N GLY A 77 -19.45 -5.47 1.00
CA GLY A 77 -20.76 -5.52 1.64
C GLY A 77 -21.41 -4.15 1.77
N ALA A 78 -20.64 -3.14 2.19
CA ALA A 78 -21.12 -1.77 2.28
C ALA A 78 -21.50 -1.20 0.89
N PHE A 79 -20.69 -1.48 -0.13
CA PHE A 79 -20.98 -1.11 -1.51
C PHE A 79 -22.28 -1.73 -2.03
N LEU A 80 -22.42 -3.06 -1.87
CA LEU A 80 -23.63 -3.78 -2.31
C LEU A 80 -24.88 -3.27 -1.59
N TYR A 81 -24.77 -2.94 -0.30
CA TYR A 81 -25.87 -2.34 0.45
C TYR A 81 -26.23 -0.96 -0.13
N ALA A 82 -25.26 -0.08 -0.36
CA ALA A 82 -25.50 1.23 -0.95
C ALA A 82 -26.15 1.14 -2.34
N VAL A 83 -25.67 0.21 -3.18
CA VAL A 83 -26.28 -0.07 -4.49
C VAL A 83 -27.74 -0.54 -4.34
N SER A 84 -28.04 -1.40 -3.35
CA SER A 84 -29.40 -1.85 -3.08
C SER A 84 -30.35 -0.76 -2.60
N GLN A 85 -29.80 0.37 -2.10
CA GLN A 85 -30.55 1.56 -1.72
C GLN A 85 -30.62 2.61 -2.84
N GLU A 86 -30.12 2.28 -4.04
CA GLU A 86 -30.08 3.18 -5.21
C GLU A 86 -29.35 4.51 -4.93
N GLU A 87 -28.38 4.50 -4.01
CA GLU A 87 -27.61 5.70 -3.68
C GLU A 87 -26.64 6.09 -4.80
N VAL A 88 -26.61 7.39 -5.12
CA VAL A 88 -25.71 7.94 -6.14
C VAL A 88 -24.29 8.13 -5.59
N ASP A 89 -24.17 8.58 -4.35
CA ASP A 89 -22.88 8.94 -3.74
C ASP A 89 -22.40 7.99 -2.64
N PHE A 90 -23.23 7.03 -2.26
CA PHE A 90 -23.00 6.00 -1.23
C PHE A 90 -22.71 6.52 0.18
N SER A 91 -22.63 7.84 0.38
CA SER A 91 -22.21 8.45 1.65
C SER A 91 -23.13 8.07 2.80
N ARG A 92 -24.44 8.07 2.55
CA ARG A 92 -25.46 7.77 3.56
C ARG A 92 -25.35 6.33 4.06
N SER A 93 -25.32 5.36 3.14
CA SER A 93 -25.24 3.94 3.49
C SER A 93 -23.94 3.60 4.20
N TYR A 94 -22.83 4.17 3.74
CA TYR A 94 -21.54 3.97 4.42
C TYR A 94 -21.54 4.57 5.82
N SER A 95 -22.12 5.76 6.00
CA SER A 95 -22.26 6.41 7.31
C SER A 95 -23.13 5.59 8.26
N LEU A 96 -24.27 5.03 7.78
CA LEU A 96 -25.14 4.15 8.58
C LEU A 96 -24.42 2.88 9.03
N LEU A 97 -23.46 2.38 8.25
CA LEU A 97 -22.62 1.23 8.59
C LEU A 97 -21.42 1.61 9.49
N GLY A 98 -21.28 2.89 9.85
CA GLY A 98 -20.22 3.39 10.72
C GLY A 98 -18.91 3.71 10.01
N PHE A 99 -18.92 3.85 8.68
CA PHE A 99 -17.74 4.21 7.90
C PHE A 99 -17.73 5.69 7.54
N ASP A 100 -16.60 6.35 7.79
CA ASP A 100 -16.33 7.69 7.22
C ASP A 100 -15.80 7.49 5.79
N PHE A 101 -16.66 7.77 4.83
CA PHE A 101 -16.45 7.45 3.42
C PHE A 101 -16.22 8.71 2.58
N LYS A 102 -15.06 8.78 1.94
CA LYS A 102 -14.72 9.83 0.99
C LYS A 102 -14.81 9.27 -0.43
N ASN A 103 -15.84 9.66 -1.15
CA ASN A 103 -16.06 9.27 -2.54
C ASN A 103 -15.08 9.94 -3.49
N ARG A 104 -14.50 9.14 -4.39
CA ARG A 104 -13.91 9.61 -5.63
C ARG A 104 -14.31 8.65 -6.75
N PHE A 105 -15.06 9.15 -7.71
CA PHE A 105 -15.43 8.38 -8.90
C PHE A 105 -14.44 8.69 -10.02
N PHE A 106 -13.98 7.64 -10.68
CA PHE A 106 -13.07 7.75 -11.81
C PHE A 106 -13.72 7.09 -13.03
N LYS A 107 -13.57 7.71 -14.20
CA LYS A 107 -14.06 7.12 -15.46
C LYS A 107 -13.21 5.91 -15.87
N GLU A 108 -11.91 6.01 -15.64
CA GLU A 108 -10.93 5.00 -16.05
C GLU A 108 -10.31 4.30 -14.84
N ILE A 109 -10.20 2.98 -14.93
CA ILE A 109 -9.58 2.15 -13.87
C ILE A 109 -8.10 2.51 -13.64
N THR A 110 -7.42 2.99 -14.65
CA THR A 110 -6.01 3.43 -14.59
C THR A 110 -5.81 4.67 -13.72
N ALA A 111 -6.87 5.48 -13.52
CA ALA A 111 -6.85 6.63 -12.61
C ALA A 111 -7.03 6.24 -11.14
N VAL A 112 -7.51 5.01 -10.86
CA VAL A 112 -7.76 4.51 -9.51
C VAL A 112 -6.44 4.10 -8.85
N SER A 113 -6.30 4.43 -7.57
CA SER A 113 -5.21 3.92 -6.73
C SER A 113 -5.75 3.06 -5.60
N PHE A 114 -5.07 1.95 -5.32
CA PHE A 114 -5.42 1.03 -4.24
C PHE A 114 -4.16 0.46 -3.59
N LEU A 115 -4.08 0.52 -2.26
CA LEU A 115 -2.95 0.00 -1.47
C LEU A 115 -1.57 0.49 -1.97
N LYS A 116 -1.48 1.78 -2.27
CA LYS A 116 -0.26 2.44 -2.82
C LYS A 116 0.19 1.87 -4.17
N GLY A 117 -0.76 1.37 -4.95
CA GLY A 117 -0.57 0.92 -6.30
C GLY A 117 -1.61 1.52 -7.25
N MET A 118 -1.35 1.38 -8.52
CA MET A 118 -2.22 1.77 -9.63
C MET A 118 -2.32 0.64 -10.64
N TRP A 119 -3.23 0.77 -11.59
CA TRP A 119 -3.44 -0.23 -12.64
C TRP A 119 -2.82 0.23 -13.95
N CYS A 120 -1.97 -0.61 -14.54
CA CYS A 120 -1.40 -0.41 -15.87
C CYS A 120 -1.75 -1.60 -16.76
N TYR A 121 -1.86 -1.36 -18.06
CA TYR A 121 -2.00 -2.45 -19.03
C TYR A 121 -0.62 -3.04 -19.36
N ASP A 122 -0.53 -4.36 -19.39
CA ASP A 122 0.65 -5.06 -19.91
C ASP A 122 0.62 -5.17 -21.45
N ASN A 123 1.68 -5.74 -22.04
CA ASN A 123 1.77 -5.96 -23.50
C ASN A 123 0.71 -6.92 -24.05
N LYS A 124 -0.11 -7.54 -23.20
CA LYS A 124 -1.23 -8.42 -23.55
C LYS A 124 -2.59 -7.79 -23.25
N GLU A 125 -2.63 -6.46 -23.08
CA GLU A 125 -3.83 -5.70 -22.75
C GLU A 125 -4.50 -6.16 -21.41
N LYS A 126 -3.75 -6.78 -20.51
CA LYS A 126 -4.24 -7.18 -19.19
C LYS A 126 -3.87 -6.14 -18.15
N LEU A 127 -4.82 -5.80 -17.28
CA LEU A 127 -4.58 -4.92 -16.16
C LEU A 127 -3.64 -5.58 -15.15
N ARG A 128 -2.59 -4.84 -14.78
CA ARG A 128 -1.62 -5.21 -13.76
C ARG A 128 -1.59 -4.15 -12.68
N TRP A 129 -1.65 -4.60 -11.44
CA TRP A 129 -1.39 -3.73 -10.31
C TRP A 129 0.12 -3.48 -10.22
N VAL A 130 0.50 -2.21 -10.15
CA VAL A 130 1.89 -1.78 -10.02
C VAL A 130 2.01 -0.75 -8.90
N PRO A 131 3.16 -0.66 -8.21
CA PRO A 131 3.34 0.37 -7.18
C PRO A 131 3.17 1.78 -7.75
N LEU A 132 2.66 2.71 -6.94
CA LEU A 132 2.58 4.12 -7.33
C LEU A 132 3.98 4.71 -7.57
N PRO A 133 4.18 5.49 -8.64
CA PRO A 133 5.44 6.22 -8.85
C PRO A 133 5.84 7.06 -7.63
N GLY A 134 4.88 7.64 -6.90
CA GLY A 134 5.12 8.39 -5.66
C GLY A 134 5.78 7.59 -4.53
N MET A 135 5.83 6.27 -4.61
CA MET A 135 6.61 5.45 -3.67
C MET A 135 8.11 5.81 -3.71
N TYR A 136 8.60 6.35 -4.81
CA TYR A 136 9.96 6.89 -4.93
C TYR A 136 10.31 7.89 -3.82
N LEU A 137 9.37 8.72 -3.40
CA LEU A 137 9.58 9.74 -2.35
C LEU A 137 9.98 9.16 -0.98
N LYS A 138 9.80 7.86 -0.79
CA LYS A 138 10.16 7.15 0.46
C LYS A 138 11.44 6.34 0.36
N THR A 139 12.00 6.18 -0.82
CA THR A 139 13.11 5.25 -1.07
C THR A 139 14.47 5.73 -0.59
N GLY A 140 14.66 7.04 -0.49
CA GLY A 140 15.90 7.63 0.02
C GLY A 140 15.85 8.00 1.50
N ALA A 141 14.70 7.79 2.18
CA ALA A 141 14.58 8.12 3.59
C ALA A 141 15.31 7.04 4.42
N TYR A 142 16.37 7.46 5.11
CA TYR A 142 16.98 6.65 6.15
C TYR A 142 15.94 6.39 7.24
N LYS A 143 15.42 5.19 7.29
CA LYS A 143 14.69 4.72 8.44
C LYS A 143 15.73 4.20 9.41
N ASN A 144 15.74 4.69 10.65
CA ASN A 144 16.53 4.10 11.73
C ASN A 144 16.19 2.60 11.81
N ALA A 145 16.82 1.80 10.97
CA ALA A 145 16.85 0.37 11.14
C ALA A 145 17.57 0.17 12.47
N LYS A 146 16.90 -0.41 13.44
CA LYS A 146 17.56 -0.74 14.71
C LYS A 146 18.77 -1.60 14.36
N PRO A 147 19.98 -1.23 14.77
CA PRO A 147 21.20 -1.99 14.47
C PRO A 147 21.09 -3.47 14.84
N GLU A 148 20.21 -3.79 15.78
CA GLU A 148 19.89 -5.13 16.25
C GLU A 148 19.22 -6.02 15.20
N ILE A 149 18.54 -5.43 14.19
CA ILE A 149 17.83 -6.18 13.15
C ILE A 149 18.73 -6.44 11.94
N LEU A 150 19.72 -5.58 11.69
CA LEU A 150 20.65 -5.69 10.59
C LEU A 150 22.10 -5.52 11.11
N PRO A 151 22.73 -6.57 11.64
CA PRO A 151 24.03 -6.49 12.32
C PRO A 151 25.16 -5.93 11.44
N ASN A 152 25.00 -5.94 10.13
CA ASN A 152 25.97 -5.44 9.16
C ASN A 152 25.58 -4.07 8.55
N TYR A 153 24.63 -3.35 9.16
CA TYR A 153 24.23 -2.06 8.63
C TYR A 153 25.34 -1.01 8.84
N PRO A 154 25.72 -0.26 7.82
CA PRO A 154 26.77 0.74 7.95
C PRO A 154 26.49 1.76 9.04
N LYS A 155 27.53 2.15 9.78
CA LYS A 155 27.41 3.21 10.80
C LYS A 155 27.47 4.61 10.20
N ASP A 156 28.09 4.74 9.04
CA ASP A 156 28.10 5.99 8.29
C ASP A 156 26.74 6.28 7.68
N HIS A 157 26.27 7.51 7.82
CA HIS A 157 24.92 7.89 7.38
C HIS A 157 24.73 7.77 5.87
N LEU A 158 25.73 8.15 5.07
CA LEU A 158 25.63 8.09 3.61
C LEU A 158 25.65 6.64 3.11
N ASP A 159 26.52 5.82 3.67
CA ASP A 159 26.58 4.40 3.37
C ASP A 159 25.31 3.69 3.81
N ALA A 160 24.72 4.09 4.94
CA ALA A 160 23.43 3.59 5.40
C ALA A 160 22.30 3.97 4.43
N CYS A 161 22.26 5.21 3.94
CA CYS A 161 21.28 5.64 2.93
C CYS A 161 21.45 4.88 1.61
N LEU A 162 22.68 4.69 1.14
CA LEU A 162 22.97 3.92 -0.07
C LEU A 162 22.56 2.46 0.09
N THR A 163 22.92 1.85 1.22
CA THR A 163 22.56 0.46 1.55
C THR A 163 21.04 0.30 1.59
N HIS A 164 20.33 1.23 2.24
CA HIS A 164 18.86 1.20 2.27
C HIS A 164 18.25 1.38 0.87
N ALA A 165 18.72 2.35 0.09
CA ALA A 165 18.24 2.54 -1.28
C ALA A 165 18.47 1.28 -2.14
N SER A 166 19.64 0.64 -1.99
CA SER A 166 19.95 -0.60 -2.69
C SER A 166 19.08 -1.78 -2.22
N ALA A 167 18.85 -1.92 -0.93
CA ALA A 167 18.00 -2.98 -0.38
C ALA A 167 16.54 -2.85 -0.90
N VAL A 168 16.00 -1.63 -0.91
CA VAL A 168 14.67 -1.35 -1.48
C VAL A 168 14.65 -1.63 -2.98
N ALA A 169 15.69 -1.23 -3.71
CA ALA A 169 15.79 -1.46 -5.15
C ALA A 169 15.89 -2.96 -5.48
N ASN A 170 16.65 -3.74 -4.71
CA ASN A 170 16.73 -5.19 -4.84
C ASN A 170 15.35 -5.83 -4.68
N THR A 171 14.62 -5.45 -3.64
CA THR A 171 13.26 -5.92 -3.40
C THR A 171 12.33 -5.56 -4.57
N TRP A 172 12.40 -4.31 -5.04
CA TRP A 172 11.53 -3.84 -6.12
C TRP A 172 11.89 -4.41 -7.50
N ALA A 173 13.12 -4.89 -7.69
CA ALA A 173 13.50 -5.59 -8.91
C ALA A 173 12.64 -6.83 -9.22
N HIS A 174 11.94 -7.35 -8.21
CA HIS A 174 11.00 -8.46 -8.33
C HIS A 174 9.58 -8.06 -8.72
N TYR A 175 9.31 -6.76 -8.96
CA TYR A 175 7.99 -6.26 -9.32
C TYR A 175 7.93 -5.76 -10.76
N THR A 176 6.70 -5.71 -11.28
CA THR A 176 6.39 -4.91 -12.46
C THR A 176 6.36 -3.44 -12.06
N LEU A 177 7.19 -2.61 -12.67
CA LEU A 177 7.43 -1.24 -12.21
C LEU A 177 7.05 -0.19 -13.25
N PRO A 178 6.43 0.93 -12.82
CA PRO A 178 6.25 2.12 -13.65
C PRO A 178 7.58 2.88 -13.84
N PRO A 179 7.64 3.87 -14.76
CA PRO A 179 8.88 4.52 -15.17
C PRO A 179 9.80 4.98 -14.05
N ILE A 180 9.35 5.80 -13.14
CA ILE A 180 10.16 6.41 -12.08
C ILE A 180 10.77 5.36 -11.13
N LEU A 181 10.00 4.33 -10.78
CA LEU A 181 10.50 3.24 -9.93
C LEU A 181 11.48 2.35 -10.69
N ARG A 182 11.27 2.16 -11.97
CA ARG A 182 12.20 1.45 -12.87
C ARG A 182 13.55 2.15 -12.92
N ALA A 183 13.58 3.49 -13.04
CA ALA A 183 14.81 4.26 -13.01
C ALA A 183 15.55 4.15 -11.68
N PHE A 184 14.82 4.14 -10.56
CA PHE A 184 15.38 3.93 -9.24
C PHE A 184 16.01 2.54 -9.10
N VAL A 185 15.31 1.48 -9.51
CA VAL A 185 15.85 0.11 -9.47
C VAL A 185 17.07 -0.02 -10.38
N TRP A 186 17.03 0.50 -11.60
CA TRP A 186 18.18 0.49 -12.50
C TRP A 186 19.43 1.08 -11.87
N ARG A 187 19.26 2.17 -11.10
CA ARG A 187 20.39 2.86 -10.47
C ARG A 187 20.96 2.17 -9.24
N PHE A 188 20.10 1.64 -8.37
CA PHE A 188 20.48 1.22 -7.02
C PHE A 188 20.51 -0.28 -6.81
N ALA A 189 19.84 -1.07 -7.64
CA ALA A 189 19.88 -2.53 -7.47
C ALA A 189 21.29 -3.09 -7.64
N GLY A 190 21.60 -4.11 -6.85
CA GLY A 190 22.88 -4.82 -6.90
C GLY A 190 24.07 -4.07 -6.27
N LYS A 191 23.86 -2.92 -5.60
CA LYS A 191 24.93 -2.23 -4.85
C LYS A 191 25.20 -2.89 -3.50
N THR A 192 24.27 -3.64 -2.99
CA THR A 192 24.39 -4.51 -1.81
C THR A 192 23.65 -5.81 -2.07
N SER A 193 23.96 -6.87 -1.30
CA SER A 193 23.22 -8.13 -1.32
C SER A 193 22.00 -8.13 -0.39
N ILE A 194 21.76 -7.05 0.34
CA ILE A 194 20.66 -6.94 1.30
C ILE A 194 19.35 -6.63 0.55
N GLU A 195 18.26 -7.29 0.95
CA GLU A 195 16.88 -6.95 0.57
C GLU A 195 16.17 -6.31 1.76
N ASP A 196 15.14 -5.49 1.49
CA ASP A 196 14.33 -4.90 2.56
C ASP A 196 13.43 -5.98 3.17
N PRO A 197 13.68 -6.42 4.43
CA PRO A 197 12.93 -7.51 5.05
C PRO A 197 11.44 -7.18 5.24
N LEU A 198 11.06 -5.90 5.26
CA LEU A 198 9.66 -5.48 5.39
C LEU A 198 8.84 -5.79 4.13
N ASP A 199 9.50 -5.96 2.99
CA ASP A 199 8.87 -6.28 1.72
C ASP A 199 9.08 -7.72 1.25
N GLU A 200 9.84 -8.52 1.98
CA GLU A 200 10.17 -9.91 1.62
C GLU A 200 8.92 -10.76 1.33
N HIS A 201 7.85 -10.60 2.10
CA HIS A 201 6.60 -11.33 1.89
C HIS A 201 5.85 -10.91 0.62
N LYS A 202 6.14 -9.73 0.06
CA LYS A 202 5.54 -9.23 -1.18
C LYS A 202 6.24 -9.78 -2.43
N ILE A 203 7.50 -10.18 -2.31
CA ILE A 203 8.32 -10.75 -3.40
C ILE A 203 7.68 -12.01 -3.99
N ARG A 204 6.91 -12.73 -3.21
CA ARG A 204 6.20 -13.96 -3.64
C ARG A 204 5.00 -13.69 -4.56
N ALA A 205 4.66 -12.44 -4.81
CA ALA A 205 3.38 -12.06 -5.40
C ALA A 205 3.29 -12.20 -6.92
N GLY A 206 4.30 -12.73 -7.61
CA GLY A 206 4.00 -13.07 -8.99
C GLY A 206 5.10 -12.84 -10.01
N LYS A 207 4.78 -13.25 -11.23
CA LYS A 207 5.61 -13.11 -12.41
C LYS A 207 5.74 -11.64 -12.80
N ILE A 208 6.97 -11.19 -13.06
CA ILE A 208 7.22 -9.86 -13.62
C ILE A 208 6.58 -9.77 -15.02
N HIS A 209 5.83 -8.72 -15.26
CA HIS A 209 5.20 -8.42 -16.54
C HIS A 209 5.87 -7.23 -17.20
N SER A 210 6.09 -7.33 -18.50
CA SER A 210 6.54 -6.19 -19.30
C SER A 210 5.38 -5.24 -19.54
N LEU A 211 5.58 -3.96 -19.22
CA LEU A 211 4.64 -2.89 -19.54
C LEU A 211 5.00 -2.24 -20.88
N PRO A 212 4.02 -1.85 -21.72
CA PRO A 212 4.26 -1.04 -22.90
C PRO A 212 4.87 0.30 -22.50
N GLU A 213 6.07 0.60 -22.99
CA GLU A 213 6.83 1.75 -22.51
C GLU A 213 6.08 3.07 -22.74
N GLN A 214 5.69 3.35 -23.97
CA GLN A 214 5.01 4.58 -24.32
C GLN A 214 3.70 4.77 -23.58
N ARG A 215 2.86 3.74 -23.54
CA ARG A 215 1.57 3.80 -22.85
C ARG A 215 1.72 4.01 -21.34
N THR A 216 2.73 3.41 -20.73
CA THR A 216 2.97 3.53 -19.29
C THR A 216 3.52 4.93 -18.94
N LEU A 217 4.31 5.54 -19.83
CA LEU A 217 4.73 6.93 -19.71
C LEU A 217 3.53 7.87 -19.79
N GLU A 218 2.65 7.68 -20.78
CA GLU A 218 1.43 8.46 -20.96
C GLU A 218 0.50 8.34 -19.74
N GLN A 219 0.25 7.13 -19.26
CA GLN A 219 -0.53 6.91 -18.05
C GLN A 219 0.08 7.57 -16.80
N THR A 220 1.40 7.55 -16.68
CA THR A 220 2.11 8.22 -15.59
C THR A 220 1.97 9.74 -15.70
N ALA A 221 2.15 10.30 -16.89
CA ALA A 221 1.99 11.72 -17.17
C ALA A 221 0.55 12.19 -16.88
N GLU A 222 -0.44 11.47 -17.39
CA GLU A 222 -1.87 11.74 -17.17
C GLU A 222 -2.22 11.71 -15.69
N ARG A 223 -1.73 10.69 -14.95
CA ARG A 223 -1.99 10.57 -13.52
C ARG A 223 -1.59 11.81 -12.74
N TYR A 224 -0.46 12.41 -13.07
CA TYR A 224 0.06 13.58 -12.36
C TYR A 224 -0.27 14.91 -13.04
N GLY A 225 -1.01 14.91 -14.14
CA GLY A 225 -1.38 16.11 -14.88
C GLY A 225 -0.18 16.82 -15.53
N THR A 226 0.74 16.04 -16.09
CA THR A 226 1.96 16.51 -16.75
C THR A 226 2.11 15.88 -18.14
N ASP A 227 3.22 16.13 -18.81
CA ASP A 227 3.61 15.55 -20.08
C ASP A 227 4.63 14.42 -19.92
N VAL A 228 4.79 13.61 -20.97
CA VAL A 228 5.73 12.48 -21.01
C VAL A 228 7.18 12.97 -20.88
N GLU A 229 7.52 14.12 -21.46
CA GLU A 229 8.86 14.70 -21.38
C GLU A 229 9.28 14.94 -19.95
N THR A 230 8.39 15.52 -19.13
CA THR A 230 8.62 15.72 -17.68
C THR A 230 8.87 14.40 -16.94
N VAL A 231 8.18 13.33 -17.32
CA VAL A 231 8.42 11.99 -16.72
C VAL A 231 9.81 11.48 -17.10
N LEU A 232 10.18 11.60 -18.37
CA LEU A 232 11.49 11.18 -18.89
C LEU A 232 12.63 12.02 -18.28
N GLU A 233 12.45 13.33 -18.11
CA GLU A 233 13.41 14.19 -17.41
C GLU A 233 13.71 13.68 -16.00
N LEU A 234 12.66 13.38 -15.23
CA LEU A 234 12.85 12.84 -13.88
C LEU A 234 13.52 11.47 -13.88
N GLU A 235 13.17 10.59 -14.81
CA GLU A 235 13.87 9.30 -14.96
C GLU A 235 15.37 9.49 -15.23
N ALA A 236 15.70 10.39 -16.16
CA ALA A 236 17.10 10.69 -16.49
C ALA A 236 17.85 11.27 -15.30
N LEU A 237 17.25 12.20 -14.58
CA LEU A 237 17.83 12.77 -13.37
C LEU A 237 18.07 11.70 -12.30
N ILE A 238 17.13 10.79 -12.08
CA ILE A 238 17.30 9.70 -11.13
C ILE A 238 18.46 8.79 -11.53
N ARG A 239 18.61 8.48 -12.82
CA ARG A 239 19.66 7.60 -13.31
C ARG A 239 21.05 8.22 -13.26
N LEU A 240 21.18 9.50 -13.63
CA LEU A 240 22.46 10.12 -13.93
C LEU A 240 23.05 10.95 -12.79
N ARG A 241 22.23 11.43 -11.86
CA ARG A 241 22.70 12.35 -10.83
C ARG A 241 23.63 11.66 -9.82
N PRO A 242 24.72 12.30 -9.36
CA PRO A 242 25.59 11.75 -8.33
C PRO A 242 24.84 11.42 -7.04
N PHE A 243 25.28 10.43 -6.28
CA PHE A 243 24.77 10.15 -4.95
C PHE A 243 25.86 10.53 -3.91
N PRO A 244 25.56 11.23 -2.82
CA PRO A 244 24.27 11.81 -2.48
C PRO A 244 24.02 13.11 -3.26
N SER A 245 22.77 13.37 -3.60
CA SER A 245 22.37 14.66 -4.18
C SER A 245 20.94 14.99 -3.82
N PHE A 246 20.69 16.27 -3.55
CA PHE A 246 19.33 16.76 -3.43
C PHE A 246 18.70 16.81 -4.82
N LEU A 247 17.53 16.22 -4.96
CA LEU A 247 16.75 16.21 -6.19
C LEU A 247 15.47 17.01 -5.97
N ASP A 248 15.40 18.16 -6.61
CA ASP A 248 14.18 18.96 -6.71
C ASP A 248 13.69 18.93 -8.16
N HIS A 249 12.43 18.55 -8.34
CA HIS A 249 11.80 18.45 -9.64
C HIS A 249 10.29 18.57 -9.50
N ARG A 250 9.63 19.32 -10.42
CA ARG A 250 8.19 19.59 -10.34
C ARG A 250 7.33 18.32 -10.18
N LEU A 251 7.69 17.25 -10.88
CA LEU A 251 6.95 15.98 -10.80
C LEU A 251 7.00 15.35 -9.39
N LEU A 252 8.09 15.54 -8.63
CA LEU A 252 8.16 15.04 -7.25
C LEU A 252 7.13 15.75 -6.34
N HIS A 253 6.90 17.04 -6.54
CA HIS A 253 5.87 17.78 -5.82
C HIS A 253 4.47 17.28 -6.20
N MET A 254 4.21 17.10 -7.50
CA MET A 254 2.93 16.56 -7.99
C MET A 254 2.66 15.16 -7.46
N MET A 255 3.69 14.29 -7.43
CA MET A 255 3.60 12.95 -6.85
C MET A 255 3.30 12.99 -5.35
N ARG A 256 3.96 13.91 -4.61
CA ARG A 256 3.68 14.09 -3.19
C ARG A 256 2.23 14.48 -2.97
N ASP A 257 1.76 15.50 -3.66
CA ASP A 257 0.43 16.08 -3.47
C ASP A 257 -0.69 15.10 -3.90
N ARG A 258 -0.45 14.31 -4.96
CA ARG A 258 -1.41 13.32 -5.47
C ARG A 258 -1.48 12.06 -4.64
N ASP A 259 -0.33 11.51 -4.22
CA ASP A 259 -0.24 10.18 -3.63
C ASP A 259 -0.22 10.20 -2.09
N TYR A 260 0.05 11.36 -1.47
CA TYR A 260 0.19 11.53 -0.02
C TYR A 260 -0.54 12.74 0.56
N GLY A 261 -1.10 13.63 -0.28
CA GLY A 261 -1.87 14.82 0.13
C GLY A 261 -3.27 14.56 0.68
#